data_cb2da3f6d242657f3952bf511429a943
#
_entry.id   cb2da3f6d242657f3952bf511429a943
#
_cell.length_a   1.000
_cell.length_b   1.000
_cell.length_c   1.000
_cell.angle_alpha   90.00
_cell.angle_beta   90.00
_cell.angle_gamma   90.00
#
_symmetry.space_group_name_H-M   'P 1'
#
loop_
_entity.id
_entity.type
_entity.pdbx_description
1 polymer ?
#
loop_
_entity_poly.entity_id
_entity_poly.type
_entity_poly.pdbx_seq_one_letter_code
_entity_poly.pdbx_strand_id
1 'polypeptide(L)'
;MSSRVEVFEQMLAGDPANTMVMFGLAKEYEKAGRDPEVIELLKRYLAAHDDEGNAYGMLARAYERTGDRGRARETYERGIEVARAHGHPSMAEDYRMTLETEYDEQI
;
A
#
# COMPACT_ATOMS: atom_id res chain seq x y z
N MET A 1 -26.71 10.13 5.50
CA MET A 1 -26.13 9.44 4.34
C MET A 1 -24.82 8.79 4.72
N SER A 2 -24.66 7.55 4.31
CA SER A 2 -23.39 6.86 4.55
C SER A 2 -22.35 7.29 3.52
N SER A 3 -21.11 7.54 3.96
CA SER A 3 -19.99 7.77 3.07
C SER A 3 -19.52 6.43 2.49
N ARG A 4 -18.68 6.49 1.44
CA ARG A 4 -18.09 5.28 0.89
C ARG A 4 -17.22 4.57 1.93
N VAL A 5 -16.51 5.35 2.76
CA VAL A 5 -15.73 4.76 3.85
C VAL A 5 -16.63 3.94 4.77
N GLU A 6 -17.74 4.52 5.21
CA GLU A 6 -18.67 3.80 6.11
C GLU A 6 -19.22 2.54 5.46
N VAL A 7 -19.58 2.62 4.18
CA VAL A 7 -20.11 1.45 3.46
C VAL A 7 -19.07 0.32 3.44
N PHE A 8 -17.82 0.64 3.07
CA PHE A 8 -16.76 -0.36 3.04
C PHE A 8 -16.45 -0.89 4.45
N GLU A 9 -16.47 -0.02 5.46
CA GLU A 9 -16.25 -0.46 6.85
C GLU A 9 -17.31 -1.48 7.28
N GLN A 10 -18.57 -1.24 6.90
CA GLN A 10 -19.64 -2.17 7.21
C GLN A 10 -19.47 -3.49 6.47
N MET A 11 -19.07 -3.42 5.20
CA MET A 11 -18.81 -4.63 4.41
C MET A 11 -17.71 -5.47 5.03
N LEU A 12 -16.62 -4.81 5.47
CA LEU A 12 -15.50 -5.50 6.07
C LEU A 12 -15.89 -6.10 7.43
N ALA A 13 -16.71 -5.38 8.21
CA ALA A 13 -17.20 -5.90 9.48
C ALA A 13 -17.99 -7.18 9.28
N GLY A 14 -18.75 -7.28 8.18
CA GLY A 14 -19.51 -8.48 7.86
C GLY A 14 -18.69 -9.60 7.25
N ASP A 15 -17.51 -9.29 6.73
CA ASP A 15 -16.64 -10.28 6.08
C ASP A 15 -15.17 -9.88 6.28
N PRO A 16 -14.65 -10.05 7.52
CA PRO A 16 -13.33 -9.50 7.88
C PRO A 16 -12.14 -10.05 7.09
N ALA A 17 -12.30 -11.20 6.44
CA ALA A 17 -11.22 -11.82 5.66
C ALA A 17 -11.29 -11.45 4.19
N ASN A 18 -12.22 -10.60 3.78
CA ASN A 18 -12.42 -10.26 2.37
C ASN A 18 -11.34 -9.27 1.90
N THR A 19 -10.34 -9.79 1.19
CA THR A 19 -9.21 -8.97 0.74
C THR A 19 -9.60 -7.91 -0.29
N MET A 20 -10.61 -8.17 -1.12
CA MET A 20 -11.08 -7.18 -2.07
C MET A 20 -11.68 -5.97 -1.35
N VAL A 21 -12.43 -6.22 -0.29
CA VAL A 21 -13.02 -5.15 0.51
C VAL A 21 -11.93 -4.39 1.27
N MET A 22 -10.92 -5.11 1.81
CA MET A 22 -9.78 -4.47 2.45
C MET A 22 -9.10 -3.47 1.52
N PHE A 23 -8.81 -3.90 0.30
CA PHE A 23 -8.13 -3.04 -0.66
C PHE A 23 -8.99 -1.85 -1.06
N GLY A 24 -10.28 -2.09 -1.29
CA GLY A 24 -11.23 -1.01 -1.61
C GLY A 24 -11.32 0.02 -0.48
N LEU A 25 -11.38 -0.45 0.76
CA LEU A 25 -11.44 0.44 1.92
C LEU A 25 -10.13 1.22 2.08
N ALA A 26 -8.99 0.56 1.85
CA ALA A 26 -7.70 1.26 1.91
C ALA A 26 -7.65 2.42 0.92
N LYS A 27 -8.18 2.22 -0.28
CA LYS A 27 -8.25 3.29 -1.29
C LYS A 27 -9.16 4.43 -0.84
N GLU A 28 -10.28 4.12 -0.19
CA GLU A 28 -11.17 5.16 0.33
C GLU A 28 -10.52 5.92 1.49
N TYR A 29 -9.81 5.23 2.37
CA TYR A 29 -9.03 5.90 3.42
C TYR A 29 -7.97 6.82 2.82
N GLU A 30 -7.31 6.37 1.76
CA GLU A 30 -6.28 7.18 1.08
C GLU A 30 -6.89 8.47 0.54
N LYS A 31 -8.04 8.37 -0.12
CA LYS A 31 -8.74 9.55 -0.63
C LYS A 31 -9.15 10.50 0.49
N ALA A 32 -9.47 9.95 1.65
CA ALA A 32 -9.89 10.76 2.81
C ALA A 32 -8.70 11.30 3.61
N GLY A 33 -7.46 11.01 3.21
CA GLY A 33 -6.27 11.47 3.90
C GLY A 33 -6.03 10.78 5.24
N ARG A 34 -6.59 9.58 5.43
CA ARG A 34 -6.49 8.83 6.68
C ARG A 34 -5.34 7.84 6.61
N ASP A 35 -4.11 8.35 6.53
CA ASP A 35 -2.93 7.52 6.29
C ASP A 35 -2.62 6.48 7.37
N PRO A 36 -2.82 6.73 8.66
CA PRO A 36 -2.63 5.65 9.65
C PRO A 36 -3.54 4.46 9.38
N GLU A 37 -4.78 4.69 8.98
CA GLU A 37 -5.71 3.61 8.65
C GLU A 37 -5.32 2.91 7.35
N VAL A 38 -4.80 3.66 6.37
CA VAL A 38 -4.27 3.07 5.13
C VAL A 38 -3.16 2.07 5.48
N ILE A 39 -2.23 2.48 6.32
CA ILE A 39 -1.09 1.64 6.71
C ILE A 39 -1.56 0.36 7.39
N GLU A 40 -2.42 0.49 8.40
CA GLU A 40 -2.90 -0.67 9.15
C GLU A 40 -3.61 -1.66 8.24
N LEU A 41 -4.48 -1.14 7.39
CA LEU A 41 -5.29 -2.00 6.53
C LEU A 41 -4.47 -2.65 5.43
N LEU A 42 -3.52 -1.93 4.84
CA LEU A 42 -2.67 -2.51 3.80
C LEU A 42 -1.72 -3.56 4.35
N LYS A 43 -1.22 -3.38 5.58
CA LYS A 43 -0.43 -4.40 6.24
C LYS A 43 -1.25 -5.67 6.41
N ARG A 44 -2.49 -5.54 6.85
CA ARG A 44 -3.41 -6.67 7.02
C ARG A 44 -3.71 -7.34 5.67
N TYR A 45 -3.96 -6.52 4.66
CA TYR A 45 -4.22 -7.00 3.29
C TYR A 45 -3.02 -7.80 2.75
N LEU A 46 -1.81 -7.26 2.89
CA LEU A 46 -0.61 -7.93 2.38
C LEU A 46 -0.27 -9.21 3.13
N ALA A 47 -0.69 -9.33 4.38
CA ALA A 47 -0.51 -10.56 5.13
C ALA A 47 -1.48 -11.65 4.68
N ALA A 48 -2.61 -11.26 4.09
CA ALA A 48 -3.68 -12.18 3.72
C ALA A 48 -3.78 -12.46 2.21
N HIS A 49 -3.13 -11.65 1.39
CA HIS A 49 -3.30 -11.71 -0.07
C HIS A 49 -1.95 -11.63 -0.78
N ASP A 50 -1.77 -12.47 -1.79
CA ASP A 50 -0.56 -12.45 -2.62
C ASP A 50 -0.70 -11.34 -3.66
N ASP A 51 -0.33 -10.11 -3.28
CA ASP A 51 -0.42 -8.94 -4.14
C ASP A 51 0.70 -8.97 -5.19
N GLU A 52 0.41 -8.42 -6.38
CA GLU A 52 1.37 -8.42 -7.48
C GLU A 52 2.35 -7.24 -7.44
N GLY A 53 2.21 -6.35 -6.46
CA GLY A 53 3.14 -5.25 -6.25
C GLY A 53 2.49 -3.89 -6.02
N ASN A 54 1.26 -3.65 -6.51
CA ASN A 54 0.59 -2.35 -6.42
C ASN A 54 0.40 -1.86 -4.99
N ALA A 55 0.01 -2.76 -4.10
CA ALA A 55 -0.28 -2.38 -2.72
C ALA A 55 0.99 -1.92 -1.99
N TYR A 56 2.15 -2.41 -2.39
CA TYR A 56 3.42 -1.99 -1.80
C TYR A 56 3.68 -0.51 -2.07
N GLY A 57 3.39 -0.05 -3.30
CA GLY A 57 3.53 1.38 -3.62
C GLY A 57 2.58 2.25 -2.80
N MET A 58 1.33 1.81 -2.66
CA MET A 58 0.36 2.52 -1.82
C MET A 58 0.83 2.62 -0.37
N LEU A 59 1.29 1.49 0.17
CA LEU A 59 1.76 1.43 1.55
C LEU A 59 2.99 2.32 1.75
N ALA A 60 3.95 2.25 0.82
CA ALA A 60 5.16 3.07 0.90
C ALA A 60 4.80 4.56 0.90
N ARG A 61 3.90 4.98 0.01
CA ARG A 61 3.49 6.39 -0.04
C ARG A 61 2.76 6.83 1.23
N ALA A 62 1.99 5.93 1.83
CA ALA A 62 1.33 6.25 3.10
C ALA A 62 2.37 6.43 4.21
N TYR A 63 3.41 5.59 4.25
CA TYR A 63 4.51 5.78 5.18
C TYR A 63 5.21 7.13 4.96
N GLU A 64 5.42 7.51 3.70
CA GLU A 64 6.02 8.80 3.38
C GLU A 64 5.19 9.96 3.93
N ARG A 65 3.89 9.89 3.75
CA ARG A 65 2.99 10.95 4.23
C ARG A 65 2.96 11.06 5.75
N THR A 66 3.22 9.97 6.46
CA THR A 66 3.30 9.98 7.92
C THR A 66 4.72 10.25 8.43
N GLY A 67 5.68 10.46 7.53
CA GLY A 67 7.04 10.80 7.90
C GLY A 67 7.95 9.62 8.19
N ASP A 68 7.52 8.40 7.89
CA ASP A 68 8.31 7.19 8.16
C ASP A 68 9.06 6.76 6.90
N ARG A 69 10.15 7.46 6.60
CA ARG A 69 10.93 7.18 5.39
C ARG A 69 11.64 5.83 5.45
N GLY A 70 12.00 5.38 6.64
CA GLY A 70 12.66 4.07 6.79
C GLY A 70 11.74 2.93 6.36
N ARG A 71 10.51 2.93 6.83
CA ARG A 71 9.55 1.90 6.43
C ARG A 71 9.10 2.07 4.99
N ALA A 72 9.03 3.30 4.50
CA ALA A 72 8.72 3.53 3.09
C ALA A 72 9.77 2.90 2.20
N ARG A 73 11.06 3.10 2.51
CA ARG A 73 12.16 2.48 1.76
C ARG A 73 12.03 0.96 1.74
N GLU A 74 11.87 0.36 2.92
CA GLU A 74 11.74 -1.10 3.02
C GLU A 74 10.56 -1.62 2.18
N THR A 75 9.47 -0.88 2.20
CA THR A 75 8.26 -1.26 1.47
C THR A 75 8.47 -1.19 -0.03
N TYR A 76 9.15 -0.15 -0.53
CA TYR A 76 9.49 -0.09 -1.95
C TYR A 76 10.43 -1.24 -2.34
N GLU A 77 11.41 -1.55 -1.50
CA GLU A 77 12.35 -2.64 -1.77
C GLU A 77 11.59 -3.97 -1.89
N ARG A 78 10.66 -4.21 -0.99
CA ARG A 78 9.84 -5.41 -1.04
C ARG A 78 8.95 -5.41 -2.28
N GLY A 79 8.40 -4.26 -2.63
CA GLY A 79 7.56 -4.11 -3.83
C GLY A 79 8.31 -4.44 -5.11
N ILE A 80 9.59 -4.07 -5.19
CA ILE A 80 10.43 -4.42 -6.34
C ILE A 80 10.54 -5.94 -6.48
N GLU A 81 10.83 -6.65 -5.38
CA GLU A 81 10.95 -8.10 -5.40
C GLU A 81 9.64 -8.76 -5.84
N VAL A 82 8.52 -8.29 -5.27
CA VAL A 82 7.21 -8.86 -5.57
C VAL A 82 6.80 -8.59 -7.02
N ALA A 83 7.02 -7.36 -7.48
CA ALA A 83 6.67 -6.99 -8.86
C ALA A 83 7.47 -7.83 -9.87
N ARG A 84 8.77 -8.03 -9.59
CA ARG A 84 9.60 -8.87 -10.47
C ARG A 84 9.13 -10.32 -10.46
N ALA A 85 8.80 -10.85 -9.28
CA ALA A 85 8.35 -12.23 -9.15
C ALA A 85 7.04 -12.47 -9.90
N HIS A 86 6.21 -11.44 -10.02
CA HIS A 86 4.93 -11.55 -10.72
C HIS A 86 4.99 -11.08 -12.18
N GLY A 87 6.19 -10.79 -12.69
CA GLY A 87 6.35 -10.42 -14.09
C GLY A 87 5.94 -9.00 -14.44
N HIS A 88 6.12 -8.07 -13.51
CA HIS A 88 5.81 -6.65 -13.73
C HIS A 88 7.09 -5.79 -13.66
N PRO A 89 7.97 -5.91 -14.68
CA PRO A 89 9.25 -5.19 -14.63
C PRO A 89 9.12 -3.66 -14.65
N SER A 90 8.08 -3.12 -15.28
CA SER A 90 7.88 -1.67 -15.30
C SER A 90 7.56 -1.14 -13.92
N MET A 91 6.71 -1.85 -13.18
CA MET A 91 6.38 -1.49 -11.81
C MET A 91 7.62 -1.55 -10.92
N ALA A 92 8.42 -2.61 -11.05
CA ALA A 92 9.66 -2.75 -10.29
C ALA A 92 10.61 -1.60 -10.59
N GLU A 93 10.71 -1.22 -11.87
CA GLU A 93 11.58 -0.13 -12.29
C GLU A 93 11.11 1.21 -11.73
N ASP A 94 9.81 1.46 -11.70
CA ASP A 94 9.26 2.68 -11.11
C ASP A 94 9.63 2.79 -9.64
N TYR A 95 9.50 1.71 -8.89
CA TYR A 95 9.87 1.71 -7.48
C TYR A 95 11.39 1.91 -7.30
N ARG A 96 12.18 1.26 -8.16
CA ARG A 96 13.63 1.41 -8.11
C ARG A 96 14.04 2.86 -8.37
N MET A 97 13.42 3.50 -9.35
CA MET A 97 13.73 4.90 -9.67
C MET A 97 13.37 5.83 -8.51
N THR A 98 12.25 5.56 -7.84
CA THR A 98 11.87 6.34 -6.67
C THR A 98 12.93 6.24 -5.58
N LEU A 99 13.43 5.02 -5.32
CA LEU A 99 14.47 4.81 -4.33
C LEU A 99 15.77 5.54 -4.72
N GLU A 100 16.13 5.47 -6.00
CA GLU A 100 17.34 6.10 -6.48
C GLU A 100 17.29 7.63 -6.38
N THR A 101 16.15 8.22 -6.73
CA THR A 101 16.02 9.67 -6.76
C THR A 101 15.69 10.28 -5.41
N GLU A 102 14.97 9.56 -4.56
CA GLU A 102 14.44 10.12 -3.31
C GLU A 102 15.14 9.62 -2.06
N TYR A 103 15.81 8.47 -2.12
CA TYR A 103 16.33 7.80 -0.92
C TYR A 103 17.85 7.58 -0.95
N ASP A 104 18.47 7.62 -2.13
CA ASP A 104 19.90 7.30 -2.28
C ASP A 104 20.75 8.50 -2.65
N GLU A 105 20.29 9.69 -2.31
CA GLU A 105 20.98 10.94 -2.69
C GLU A 105 22.37 11.09 -2.06
N GLN A 106 22.64 10.36 -0.99
CA GLN A 106 23.91 10.49 -0.29
C GLN A 106 25.00 9.56 -0.80
N ILE A 107 24.69 8.78 -1.77
CA ILE A 107 25.65 7.84 -2.32
C ILE A 107 26.68 8.53 -3.18
#